data_0ad755c304f46a070588353c737a0d22
#
_entry.id   0ad755c304f46a070588353c737a0d22
#
_cell.length_a   1.000
_cell.length_b   1.000
_cell.length_c   1.000
_cell.angle_alpha   90.00
_cell.angle_beta   90.00
_cell.angle_gamma   90.00
#
_symmetry.space_group_name_H-M   'P 1'
#
loop_
_entity.id
_entity.type
_entity.pdbx_description
1 polymer ?
#
loop_
_entity_poly.entity_id
_entity_poly.type
_entity_poly.pdbx_seq_one_letter_code
_entity_poly.pdbx_strand_id
1 'polypeptide(L)'
;MSATAVLEPECRPAAAAATACRHCGALLSGAAARASGFCCSGCGYVHHLVHAQGLGDYYGLKDAVTVPADPAVFHPRDYAWLAALQRAAETSAGAARPAELTLGIQGISCAGCVWLIERVNQGLPGAGEIVVNPQYGTLRLRWWPGEFAAPELARRLQGLGYLAGPPEEEADEPETRGLLRRIGLCAAFAMNVMLFSLPVYFGMEPSYEWAG
;
A
#
# COMPACT_ATOMS: atom_id res chain seq x y z
N MET A 1 -14.24 61.76 -3.63
CA MET A 1 -14.37 61.23 -2.26
C MET A 1 -14.64 59.74 -2.43
N SER A 2 -13.56 58.96 -2.41
CA SER A 2 -13.63 57.48 -2.62
C SER A 2 -13.61 56.82 -1.26
N ALA A 3 -14.67 56.07 -0.94
CA ALA A 3 -14.76 55.28 0.27
C ALA A 3 -14.05 53.94 0.03
N THR A 4 -12.96 53.74 0.75
CA THR A 4 -12.21 52.46 0.83
C THR A 4 -13.03 51.52 1.71
N ALA A 5 -13.65 50.51 1.12
CA ALA A 5 -14.27 49.41 1.86
C ALA A 5 -13.18 48.54 2.48
N VAL A 6 -13.09 48.59 3.81
CA VAL A 6 -12.29 47.68 4.62
C VAL A 6 -13.01 46.34 4.62
N LEU A 7 -12.45 45.34 3.94
CA LEU A 7 -12.90 43.97 4.02
C LEU A 7 -12.56 43.44 5.43
N GLU A 8 -13.58 43.27 6.26
CA GLU A 8 -13.49 42.55 7.52
C GLU A 8 -13.12 41.09 7.22
N PRO A 9 -12.17 40.47 7.97
CA PRO A 9 -11.89 39.07 7.83
C PRO A 9 -13.08 38.24 8.30
N GLU A 10 -13.80 37.65 7.36
CA GLU A 10 -14.85 36.66 7.66
C GLU A 10 -14.27 35.58 8.59
N CYS A 11 -14.81 35.54 9.80
CA CYS A 11 -14.52 34.51 10.80
C CYS A 11 -14.95 33.16 10.22
N ARG A 12 -13.98 32.42 9.65
CA ARG A 12 -14.20 31.03 9.24
C ARG A 12 -14.70 30.25 10.45
N PRO A 13 -15.85 29.55 10.35
CA PRO A 13 -16.32 28.73 11.47
C PRO A 13 -15.21 27.76 11.83
N ALA A 14 -14.90 27.67 13.14
CA ALA A 14 -13.92 26.75 13.67
C ALA A 14 -14.21 25.33 13.12
N ALA A 15 -13.30 24.80 12.30
CA ALA A 15 -13.45 23.49 11.73
C ALA A 15 -13.64 22.50 12.87
N ALA A 16 -14.76 21.77 12.88
CA ALA A 16 -15.03 20.73 13.86
C ALA A 16 -13.79 19.85 13.95
N ALA A 17 -13.26 19.64 15.18
CA ALA A 17 -12.01 18.91 15.38
C ALA A 17 -12.13 17.54 14.72
N ALA A 18 -11.24 17.23 13.79
CA ALA A 18 -11.25 15.99 13.04
C ALA A 18 -11.13 14.80 14.00
N THR A 19 -11.99 13.80 13.84
CA THR A 19 -11.98 12.57 14.66
C THR A 19 -11.11 11.48 14.04
N ALA A 20 -10.91 11.52 12.72
CA ALA A 20 -10.11 10.57 11.96
C ALA A 20 -9.09 11.29 11.05
N CYS A 21 -7.99 10.62 10.76
CA CYS A 21 -6.96 11.13 9.89
C CYS A 21 -7.47 11.23 8.44
N ARG A 22 -7.34 12.40 7.83
CA ARG A 22 -7.80 12.67 6.46
C ARG A 22 -7.13 11.79 5.41
N HIS A 23 -5.90 11.29 5.68
CA HIS A 23 -5.18 10.42 4.76
C HIS A 23 -5.48 8.94 5.02
N CYS A 24 -5.16 8.40 6.20
CA CYS A 24 -5.24 6.97 6.46
C CYS A 24 -6.54 6.51 7.16
N GLY A 25 -7.39 7.42 7.65
CA GLY A 25 -8.63 7.09 8.34
C GLY A 25 -8.46 6.65 9.81
N ALA A 26 -7.25 6.53 10.34
CA ALA A 26 -7.00 6.16 11.72
C ALA A 26 -7.56 7.21 12.69
N LEU A 27 -8.09 6.78 13.84
CA LEU A 27 -8.60 7.68 14.89
C LEU A 27 -7.48 8.58 15.41
N LEU A 28 -7.77 9.87 15.54
CA LEU A 28 -6.82 10.86 16.00
C LEU A 28 -6.79 10.93 17.52
N SER A 29 -5.62 10.64 18.10
CA SER A 29 -5.34 10.77 19.52
C SER A 29 -4.57 12.08 19.78
N GLY A 30 -5.08 12.89 20.71
CA GLY A 30 -4.43 14.16 21.11
C GLY A 30 -4.94 15.42 20.38
N ALA A 31 -4.80 16.56 21.04
CA ALA A 31 -5.33 17.82 20.55
C ALA A 31 -4.62 18.33 19.29
N ALA A 32 -3.29 18.16 19.19
CA ALA A 32 -2.50 18.59 18.03
C ALA A 32 -2.87 17.81 16.76
N ALA A 33 -3.05 16.49 16.86
CA ALA A 33 -3.46 15.65 15.72
C ALA A 33 -4.88 16.00 15.24
N ARG A 34 -5.81 16.26 16.18
CA ARG A 34 -7.17 16.70 15.83
C ARG A 34 -7.21 18.07 15.18
N ALA A 35 -6.33 18.99 15.62
CA ALA A 35 -6.23 20.31 15.01
C ALA A 35 -5.65 20.26 13.61
N SER A 36 -4.61 19.43 13.37
CA SER A 36 -4.02 19.25 12.05
C SER A 36 -4.87 18.40 11.10
N GLY A 37 -5.68 17.48 11.63
CA GLY A 37 -6.45 16.50 10.87
C GLY A 37 -5.63 15.31 10.37
N PHE A 38 -4.39 15.11 10.89
CA PHE A 38 -3.50 14.03 10.49
C PHE A 38 -2.89 13.33 11.69
N CYS A 39 -2.71 12.00 11.61
CA CYS A 39 -2.10 11.22 12.70
C CYS A 39 -0.58 11.39 12.78
N CYS A 40 0.08 11.72 11.67
CA CYS A 40 1.52 11.95 11.58
C CYS A 40 1.84 12.92 10.43
N SER A 41 3.09 13.42 10.41
CA SER A 41 3.58 14.31 9.35
C SER A 41 3.58 13.64 7.96
N GLY A 42 3.86 12.34 7.89
CA GLY A 42 3.83 11.57 6.64
C GLY A 42 2.43 11.56 6.01
N CYS A 43 1.39 11.32 6.80
CA CYS A 43 0.01 11.39 6.30
C CYS A 43 -0.38 12.79 5.82
N GLY A 44 0.06 13.84 6.52
CA GLY A 44 -0.14 15.22 6.09
C GLY A 44 0.55 15.50 4.76
N TYR A 45 1.80 15.10 4.64
CA TYR A 45 2.59 15.29 3.43
C TYR A 45 1.96 14.60 2.21
N VAL A 46 1.64 13.31 2.30
CA VAL A 46 1.01 12.56 1.20
C VAL A 46 -0.34 13.15 0.82
N HIS A 47 -1.16 13.52 1.80
CA HIS A 47 -2.45 14.15 1.54
C HIS A 47 -2.30 15.43 0.70
N HIS A 48 -1.38 16.31 1.09
CA HIS A 48 -1.13 17.54 0.33
C HIS A 48 -0.60 17.25 -1.07
N LEU A 49 0.29 16.26 -1.21
CA LEU A 49 0.88 15.89 -2.49
C LEU A 49 -0.16 15.33 -3.47
N VAL A 50 -1.05 14.45 -3.00
CA VAL A 50 -2.15 13.89 -3.79
C VAL A 50 -3.07 15.00 -4.30
N HIS A 51 -3.44 15.96 -3.44
CA HIS A 51 -4.26 17.10 -3.86
C HIS A 51 -3.53 18.05 -4.80
N ALA A 52 -2.25 18.33 -4.57
CA ALA A 52 -1.45 19.19 -5.43
C ALA A 52 -1.29 18.63 -6.86
N GLN A 53 -1.34 17.30 -7.01
CA GLN A 53 -1.28 16.62 -8.30
C GLN A 53 -2.66 16.40 -8.95
N GLY A 54 -3.74 16.91 -8.36
CA GLY A 54 -5.10 16.74 -8.87
C GLY A 54 -5.66 15.32 -8.74
N LEU A 55 -5.07 14.48 -7.87
CA LEU A 55 -5.41 13.07 -7.67
C LEU A 55 -6.42 12.87 -6.51
N GLY A 56 -7.26 13.85 -6.21
CA GLY A 56 -8.20 13.84 -5.10
C GLY A 56 -9.20 12.67 -5.10
N ASP A 57 -9.53 12.13 -6.28
CA ASP A 57 -10.41 10.96 -6.45
C ASP A 57 -9.90 9.71 -5.71
N TYR A 58 -8.59 9.64 -5.44
CA TYR A 58 -7.98 8.61 -4.61
C TYR A 58 -8.73 8.41 -3.28
N TYR A 59 -9.17 9.50 -2.62
CA TYR A 59 -9.86 9.41 -1.33
C TYR A 59 -11.30 8.87 -1.43
N GLY A 60 -11.89 8.85 -2.62
CA GLY A 60 -13.16 8.17 -2.88
C GLY A 60 -13.01 6.67 -3.17
N LEU A 61 -11.81 6.23 -3.57
CA LEU A 61 -11.54 4.86 -3.99
C LEU A 61 -10.83 4.02 -2.91
N LYS A 62 -10.09 4.69 -2.01
CA LYS A 62 -9.35 3.99 -0.96
C LYS A 62 -10.26 3.42 0.14
N ASP A 63 -9.79 2.40 0.84
CA ASP A 63 -10.48 1.87 2.03
C ASP A 63 -10.61 2.91 3.14
N ALA A 64 -11.65 2.77 3.98
CA ALA A 64 -11.94 3.72 5.05
C ALA A 64 -10.75 3.92 6.01
N VAL A 65 -10.04 2.83 6.32
CA VAL A 65 -8.81 2.85 7.14
C VAL A 65 -7.70 2.15 6.39
N THR A 66 -6.55 2.81 6.26
CA THR A 66 -5.34 2.28 5.64
C THR A 66 -4.14 2.45 6.56
N VAL A 67 -3.02 1.82 6.22
CA VAL A 67 -1.78 1.99 6.98
C VAL A 67 -1.32 3.45 6.92
N PRO A 68 -0.93 4.08 8.06
CA PRO A 68 -0.33 5.40 8.06
C PRO A 68 0.93 5.44 7.19
N ALA A 69 1.16 6.57 6.51
CA ALA A 69 2.38 6.77 5.74
C ALA A 69 3.59 6.86 6.67
N ASP A 70 4.57 5.97 6.50
CA ASP A 70 5.82 6.00 7.27
C ASP A 70 6.70 7.16 6.77
N PRO A 71 7.06 8.12 7.64
CA PRO A 71 7.95 9.22 7.25
C PRO A 71 9.32 8.76 6.74
N ALA A 72 9.81 7.60 7.16
CA ALA A 72 11.09 7.04 6.71
C ALA A 72 11.10 6.73 5.19
N VAL A 73 9.93 6.50 4.60
CA VAL A 73 9.77 6.26 3.16
C VAL A 73 10.19 7.48 2.33
N PHE A 74 10.06 8.69 2.88
CA PHE A 74 10.34 9.94 2.16
C PHE A 74 11.83 10.35 2.14
N HIS A 75 12.71 9.58 2.78
CA HIS A 75 14.15 9.81 2.62
C HIS A 75 14.57 9.51 1.18
N PRO A 76 15.33 10.41 0.52
CA PRO A 76 15.78 10.21 -0.85
C PRO A 76 16.49 8.86 -1.01
N ARG A 77 16.06 8.07 -1.98
CA ARG A 77 16.71 6.81 -2.35
C ARG A 77 17.34 6.93 -3.73
N ASP A 78 18.48 6.26 -3.88
CA ASP A 78 19.11 6.13 -5.19
C ASP A 78 18.45 4.99 -5.97
N TYR A 79 17.96 5.31 -7.16
CA TYR A 79 17.39 4.36 -8.13
C TYR A 79 18.32 4.11 -9.33
N ALA A 80 19.64 4.29 -9.15
CA ALA A 80 20.62 4.04 -10.22
C ALA A 80 20.58 2.57 -10.68
N TRP A 81 20.36 1.63 -9.77
CA TRP A 81 20.18 0.21 -10.07
C TRP A 81 19.02 -0.04 -11.06
N LEU A 82 17.95 0.71 -10.94
CA LEU A 82 16.74 0.58 -11.78
C LEU A 82 17.02 1.04 -13.21
N ALA A 83 17.86 2.06 -13.39
CA ALA A 83 18.30 2.49 -14.73
C ALA A 83 19.12 1.41 -15.46
N ALA A 84 19.90 0.62 -14.71
CA ALA A 84 20.65 -0.50 -15.29
C ALA A 84 19.70 -1.64 -15.71
N LEU A 85 18.72 -1.99 -14.86
CA LEU A 85 17.72 -3.01 -15.20
C LEU A 85 16.83 -2.58 -16.37
N GLN A 86 16.42 -1.32 -16.43
CA GLN A 86 15.67 -0.78 -17.55
C GLN A 86 16.43 -0.96 -18.87
N ARG A 87 17.70 -0.56 -18.93
CA ARG A 87 18.54 -0.72 -20.13
C ARG A 87 18.70 -2.19 -20.53
N ALA A 88 18.87 -3.08 -19.57
CA ALA A 88 18.95 -4.52 -19.82
C ALA A 88 17.64 -5.06 -20.43
N ALA A 89 16.49 -4.67 -19.89
CA ALA A 89 15.17 -5.05 -20.41
C ALA A 89 14.94 -4.53 -21.83
N GLU A 90 15.29 -3.27 -22.10
CA GLU A 90 15.18 -2.65 -23.43
C GLU A 90 16.10 -3.32 -24.46
N THR A 91 17.33 -3.66 -24.05
CA THR A 91 18.27 -4.40 -24.91
C THR A 91 17.76 -5.79 -25.25
N SER A 92 17.16 -6.48 -24.29
CA SER A 92 16.59 -7.83 -24.48
C SER A 92 15.34 -7.81 -25.36
N ALA A 93 14.54 -6.76 -25.28
CA ALA A 93 13.32 -6.60 -26.09
C ALA A 93 13.63 -6.24 -27.54
N GLY A 94 14.67 -5.46 -27.76
CA GLY A 94 14.99 -4.88 -29.08
C GLY A 94 13.90 -3.90 -29.55
N ALA A 95 13.93 -3.55 -30.83
CA ALA A 95 12.96 -2.61 -31.38
C ALA A 95 11.58 -3.23 -31.72
N ALA A 96 11.46 -4.56 -31.73
CA ALA A 96 10.26 -5.25 -32.20
C ALA A 96 9.28 -5.66 -31.09
N ARG A 97 9.67 -5.51 -29.83
CA ARG A 97 8.85 -5.92 -28.67
C ARG A 97 8.86 -4.87 -27.58
N PRO A 98 7.79 -4.73 -26.81
CA PRO A 98 7.82 -3.92 -25.60
C PRO A 98 8.81 -4.53 -24.59
N ALA A 99 9.56 -3.67 -23.92
CA ALA A 99 10.36 -4.04 -22.77
C ALA A 99 9.43 -4.35 -21.59
N GLU A 100 9.84 -5.30 -20.74
CA GLU A 100 9.09 -5.71 -19.57
C GLU A 100 10.02 -5.76 -18.37
N LEU A 101 9.53 -5.29 -17.21
CA LEU A 101 10.26 -5.30 -15.96
C LEU A 101 9.29 -5.53 -14.80
N THR A 102 9.64 -6.46 -13.92
CA THR A 102 8.91 -6.67 -12.69
C THR A 102 9.72 -6.11 -11.52
N LEU A 103 9.04 -5.39 -10.64
CA LEU A 103 9.62 -4.78 -9.43
C LEU A 103 8.82 -5.21 -8.21
N GLY A 104 9.47 -5.28 -7.07
CA GLY A 104 8.79 -5.31 -5.77
C GLY A 104 8.25 -3.91 -5.45
N ILE A 105 7.07 -3.84 -4.83
CA ILE A 105 6.50 -2.57 -4.37
C ILE A 105 5.91 -2.74 -2.99
N GLN A 106 6.25 -1.83 -2.08
CA GLN A 106 5.76 -1.78 -0.72
C GLN A 106 4.86 -0.56 -0.51
N GLY A 107 3.97 -0.66 0.47
CA GLY A 107 3.06 0.45 0.83
C GLY A 107 1.67 0.36 0.20
N ILE A 108 1.38 -0.67 -0.60
CA ILE A 108 0.05 -0.90 -1.16
C ILE A 108 -0.85 -1.54 -0.10
N SER A 109 -2.00 -0.91 0.18
CA SER A 109 -2.94 -1.40 1.19
C SER A 109 -4.40 -1.47 0.71
N CYS A 110 -4.73 -0.88 -0.44
CA CYS A 110 -6.12 -0.83 -0.94
C CYS A 110 -6.19 -0.60 -2.45
N ALA A 111 -7.37 -0.77 -3.02
CA ALA A 111 -7.63 -0.54 -4.45
C ALA A 111 -7.31 0.90 -4.89
N GLY A 112 -7.51 1.89 -4.00
CA GLY A 112 -7.13 3.27 -4.27
C GLY A 112 -5.63 3.45 -4.49
N CYS A 113 -4.79 2.65 -3.79
CA CYS A 113 -3.34 2.66 -4.00
C CYS A 113 -2.97 2.18 -5.42
N VAL A 114 -3.63 1.11 -5.89
CA VAL A 114 -3.44 0.59 -7.25
C VAL A 114 -3.80 1.67 -8.29
N TRP A 115 -4.99 2.26 -8.16
CA TRP A 115 -5.43 3.35 -9.04
C TRP A 115 -4.45 4.52 -9.06
N LEU A 116 -3.95 4.92 -7.88
CA LEU A 116 -3.01 6.03 -7.77
C LEU A 116 -1.69 5.74 -8.50
N ILE A 117 -1.15 4.53 -8.35
CA ILE A 117 0.07 4.08 -9.03
C ILE A 117 -0.12 4.09 -10.55
N GLU A 118 -1.24 3.56 -11.04
CA GLU A 118 -1.59 3.56 -12.46
C GLU A 118 -1.72 4.99 -12.99
N ARG A 119 -2.33 5.89 -12.23
CA ARG A 119 -2.49 7.27 -12.63
C ARG A 119 -1.18 8.05 -12.69
N VAL A 120 -0.27 7.81 -11.75
CA VAL A 120 1.08 8.37 -11.75
C VAL A 120 1.87 7.89 -12.98
N ASN A 121 1.76 6.60 -13.33
CA ASN A 121 2.39 6.05 -14.52
C ASN A 121 1.86 6.73 -15.80
N GLN A 122 0.54 6.86 -15.94
CA GLN A 122 -0.09 7.53 -17.09
C GLN A 122 0.37 8.97 -17.29
N GLY A 123 0.79 9.66 -16.24
CA GLY A 123 1.32 11.02 -16.28
C GLY A 123 2.80 11.11 -16.71
N LEU A 124 3.45 10.00 -17.05
CA LEU A 124 4.85 9.98 -17.50
C LEU A 124 4.94 9.88 -19.03
N PRO A 125 5.91 10.55 -19.66
CA PRO A 125 6.15 10.41 -21.08
C PRO A 125 6.59 8.98 -21.41
N GLY A 126 6.11 8.44 -22.51
CA GLY A 126 6.43 7.08 -22.95
C GLY A 126 5.87 5.97 -22.04
N ALA A 127 5.00 6.31 -21.09
CA ALA A 127 4.39 5.34 -20.19
C ALA A 127 3.61 4.29 -20.97
N GLY A 128 3.89 3.03 -20.64
CA GLY A 128 3.16 1.88 -21.18
C GLY A 128 2.18 1.29 -20.16
N GLU A 129 1.93 0.01 -20.30
CA GLU A 129 1.06 -0.75 -19.40
C GLU A 129 1.74 -0.96 -18.04
N ILE A 130 0.98 -0.81 -16.98
CA ILE A 130 1.38 -1.11 -15.62
C ILE A 130 0.36 -2.05 -14.98
N VAL A 131 0.83 -3.12 -14.38
CA VAL A 131 0.00 -4.07 -13.64
C VAL A 131 0.53 -4.18 -12.22
N VAL A 132 -0.30 -3.81 -11.26
CA VAL A 132 0.02 -3.88 -9.83
C VAL A 132 -0.67 -5.09 -9.24
N ASN A 133 0.09 -5.94 -8.56
CA ASN A 133 -0.46 -7.05 -7.78
C ASN A 133 -0.24 -6.78 -6.29
N PRO A 134 -1.28 -6.31 -5.57
CA PRO A 134 -1.15 -5.97 -4.16
C PRO A 134 -0.96 -7.21 -3.27
N GLN A 135 -1.39 -8.39 -3.71
CA GLN A 135 -1.27 -9.63 -2.95
C GLN A 135 0.17 -10.11 -2.85
N TYR A 136 0.95 -9.92 -3.92
CA TYR A 136 2.36 -10.31 -3.99
C TYR A 136 3.31 -9.12 -3.82
N GLY A 137 2.79 -7.91 -3.66
CA GLY A 137 3.63 -6.72 -3.59
C GLY A 137 4.47 -6.52 -4.85
N THR A 138 3.94 -6.84 -6.03
CA THR A 138 4.67 -6.76 -7.29
C THR A 138 4.06 -5.73 -8.24
N LEU A 139 4.92 -5.12 -9.01
CA LEU A 139 4.63 -4.12 -10.03
C LEU A 139 5.25 -4.58 -11.34
N ARG A 140 4.46 -4.90 -12.34
CA ARG A 140 4.93 -5.25 -13.69
C ARG A 140 4.72 -4.07 -14.63
N LEU A 141 5.81 -3.64 -15.26
CA LEU A 141 5.85 -2.56 -16.24
C LEU A 141 6.07 -3.15 -17.64
N ARG A 142 5.34 -2.62 -18.63
CA ARG A 142 5.57 -2.90 -20.06
C ARG A 142 5.54 -1.59 -20.81
N TRP A 143 6.59 -1.28 -21.57
CA TRP A 143 6.70 -0.05 -22.33
C TRP A 143 7.47 -0.27 -23.64
N TRP A 144 7.32 0.63 -24.57
CA TRP A 144 8.16 0.65 -25.76
C TRP A 144 9.46 1.41 -25.46
N PRO A 145 10.63 0.89 -25.89
CA PRO A 145 11.90 1.61 -25.72
C PRO A 145 11.81 3.03 -26.28
N GLY A 146 12.22 4.02 -25.51
CA GLY A 146 12.13 5.41 -25.92
C GLY A 146 12.21 6.40 -24.75
N GLU A 147 11.12 7.13 -24.52
CA GLU A 147 11.08 8.24 -23.55
C GLU A 147 10.78 7.81 -22.09
N PHE A 148 10.33 6.59 -21.87
CA PHE A 148 9.97 6.14 -20.54
C PHE A 148 11.19 6.03 -19.61
N ALA A 149 11.07 6.52 -18.39
CA ALA A 149 12.09 6.46 -17.35
C ALA A 149 11.57 5.79 -16.08
N ALA A 150 11.86 4.50 -15.90
CA ALA A 150 11.47 3.74 -14.70
C ALA A 150 12.01 4.36 -13.39
N PRO A 151 13.24 4.92 -13.30
CA PRO A 151 13.70 5.63 -12.12
C PRO A 151 12.87 6.86 -11.76
N GLU A 152 12.30 7.55 -12.74
CA GLU A 152 11.43 8.71 -12.50
C GLU A 152 10.08 8.26 -11.93
N LEU A 153 9.51 7.17 -12.46
CA LEU A 153 8.32 6.54 -11.87
C LEU A 153 8.58 6.18 -10.40
N ALA A 154 9.69 5.49 -10.12
CA ALA A 154 10.04 5.08 -8.75
C ALA A 154 10.18 6.26 -7.79
N ARG A 155 10.80 7.38 -8.23
CA ARG A 155 10.90 8.61 -7.43
C ARG A 155 9.54 9.24 -7.15
N ARG A 156 8.64 9.31 -8.15
CA ARG A 156 7.28 9.83 -7.96
C ARG A 156 6.46 8.95 -7.01
N LEU A 157 6.57 7.62 -7.18
CA LEU A 157 5.90 6.68 -6.27
C LEU A 157 6.43 6.80 -4.84
N GLN A 158 7.76 6.95 -4.67
CA GLN A 158 8.34 7.20 -3.35
C GLN A 158 7.81 8.49 -2.72
N GLY A 159 7.67 9.56 -3.49
CA GLY A 159 7.06 10.79 -3.01
C GLY A 159 5.64 10.61 -2.46
N LEU A 160 4.91 9.61 -2.94
CA LEU A 160 3.57 9.26 -2.49
C LEU A 160 3.55 8.18 -1.38
N GLY A 161 4.73 7.69 -0.96
CA GLY A 161 4.86 6.71 0.13
C GLY A 161 4.99 5.26 -0.33
N TYR A 162 5.14 5.01 -1.63
CA TYR A 162 5.37 3.67 -2.16
C TYR A 162 6.86 3.44 -2.41
N LEU A 163 7.38 2.30 -1.99
CA LEU A 163 8.78 1.95 -2.22
C LEU A 163 8.91 0.90 -3.31
N ALA A 164 9.55 1.26 -4.42
CA ALA A 164 9.96 0.31 -5.42
C ALA A 164 11.31 -0.32 -5.04
N GLY A 165 11.42 -1.64 -5.18
CA GLY A 165 12.62 -2.42 -4.94
C GLY A 165 12.88 -3.38 -6.10
N PRO A 166 14.06 -4.04 -6.14
CA PRO A 166 14.27 -5.16 -7.04
C PRO A 166 13.18 -6.20 -6.77
N PRO A 167 12.80 -7.01 -7.79
CA PRO A 167 11.92 -8.14 -7.52
C PRO A 167 12.60 -8.97 -6.44
N GLU A 168 11.93 -9.20 -5.35
CA GLU A 168 12.39 -10.17 -4.37
C GLU A 168 12.41 -11.51 -5.11
N GLU A 169 13.60 -12.02 -5.42
CA GLU A 169 13.79 -13.40 -5.84
C GLU A 169 13.25 -14.23 -4.69
N GLU A 170 11.99 -14.72 -4.85
CA GLU A 170 11.32 -15.63 -3.92
C GLU A 170 11.78 -15.46 -2.45
N ALA A 171 11.78 -14.21 -1.99
CA ALA A 171 12.04 -13.92 -0.60
C ALA A 171 10.87 -14.49 0.19
N ASP A 172 11.18 -15.55 0.88
CA ASP A 172 10.40 -16.17 1.95
C ASP A 172 8.90 -16.29 1.69
N GLU A 173 8.47 -17.55 1.75
CA GLU A 173 7.09 -18.03 1.73
C GLU A 173 6.07 -16.92 2.03
N PRO A 174 5.15 -16.59 1.10
CA PRO A 174 4.21 -15.52 1.30
C PRO A 174 3.63 -15.66 2.71
N GLU A 175 3.47 -14.54 3.41
CA GLU A 175 2.95 -14.44 4.79
C GLU A 175 1.71 -15.34 4.99
N THR A 176 0.98 -15.53 3.91
CA THR A 176 -0.13 -16.49 3.73
C THR A 176 0.27 -17.94 4.00
N ARG A 177 1.48 -18.40 3.63
CA ARG A 177 1.94 -19.78 3.91
C ARG A 177 2.24 -19.99 5.38
N GLY A 178 2.85 -18.99 6.02
CA GLY A 178 3.05 -19.01 7.47
C GLY A 178 1.71 -19.01 8.23
N LEU A 179 0.75 -18.25 7.75
CA LEU A 179 -0.60 -18.21 8.29
C LEU A 179 -1.34 -19.53 8.08
N LEU A 180 -1.30 -20.09 6.85
CA LEU A 180 -1.89 -21.39 6.52
C LEU A 180 -1.30 -22.52 7.35
N ARG A 181 0.03 -22.51 7.58
CA ARG A 181 0.68 -23.50 8.44
C ARG A 181 0.20 -23.40 9.88
N ARG A 182 0.07 -22.19 10.43
CA ARG A 182 -0.47 -21.95 11.78
C ARG A 182 -1.93 -22.39 11.88
N ILE A 183 -2.76 -22.02 10.91
CA ILE A 183 -4.18 -22.42 10.84
C ILE A 183 -4.29 -23.95 10.72
N GLY A 184 -3.48 -24.58 9.85
CA GLY A 184 -3.45 -26.02 9.69
C GLY A 184 -3.08 -26.76 10.98
N LEU A 185 -2.07 -26.25 11.70
CA LEU A 185 -1.68 -26.79 13.00
C LEU A 185 -2.78 -26.66 14.04
N CYS A 186 -3.40 -25.48 14.15
CA CYS A 186 -4.54 -25.25 15.05
C CYS A 186 -5.73 -26.14 14.71
N ALA A 187 -6.05 -26.29 13.42
CA ALA A 187 -7.13 -27.17 12.98
C ALA A 187 -6.84 -28.65 13.30
N ALA A 188 -5.60 -29.10 13.14
CA ALA A 188 -5.20 -30.45 13.50
C ALA A 188 -5.35 -30.73 15.00
N PHE A 189 -4.95 -29.78 15.86
CA PHE A 189 -5.16 -29.87 17.30
C PHE A 189 -6.64 -29.87 17.68
N ALA A 190 -7.43 -28.96 17.08
CA ALA A 190 -8.87 -28.89 17.32
C ALA A 190 -9.58 -30.18 16.91
N MET A 191 -9.24 -30.75 15.74
CA MET A 191 -9.77 -32.03 15.29
C MET A 191 -9.40 -33.18 16.23
N ASN A 192 -8.15 -33.17 16.73
CA ASN A 192 -7.69 -34.18 17.67
C ASN A 192 -8.49 -34.14 18.98
N VAL A 193 -8.66 -32.93 19.55
CA VAL A 193 -9.51 -32.74 20.75
C VAL A 193 -10.94 -33.20 20.49
N MET A 194 -11.49 -32.84 19.34
CA MET A 194 -12.86 -33.18 18.96
C MET A 194 -13.03 -34.69 18.83
N LEU A 195 -12.04 -35.40 18.23
CA LEU A 195 -12.04 -36.86 18.08
C LEU A 195 -12.10 -37.58 19.44
N PHE A 196 -11.36 -37.08 20.45
CA PHE A 196 -11.37 -37.67 21.79
C PHE A 196 -12.60 -37.24 22.63
N SER A 197 -13.20 -36.09 22.35
CA SER A 197 -14.35 -35.60 23.07
C SER A 197 -15.68 -36.16 22.53
N LEU A 198 -15.76 -36.49 21.22
CA LEU A 198 -16.97 -36.98 20.59
C LEU A 198 -17.54 -38.29 21.20
N PRO A 199 -16.71 -39.32 21.53
CA PRO A 199 -17.19 -40.52 22.19
C PRO A 199 -17.85 -40.24 23.52
N VAL A 200 -17.29 -39.31 24.31
CA VAL A 200 -17.86 -38.91 25.61
C VAL A 200 -19.19 -38.21 25.42
N TYR A 201 -19.32 -37.37 24.40
CA TYR A 201 -20.54 -36.63 24.07
C TYR A 201 -21.69 -37.57 23.63
N PHE A 202 -21.34 -38.67 22.93
CA PHE A 202 -22.31 -39.70 22.51
C PHE A 202 -22.54 -40.80 23.57
N GLY A 203 -22.06 -40.61 24.83
CA GLY A 203 -22.30 -41.54 25.92
C GLY A 203 -21.56 -42.88 25.80
N MET A 204 -20.53 -42.94 24.94
CA MET A 204 -19.61 -44.07 24.93
C MET A 204 -18.60 -43.88 26.04
N GLU A 205 -18.91 -44.40 27.25
CA GLU A 205 -17.94 -44.44 28.34
C GLU A 205 -16.79 -45.37 27.93
N PRO A 206 -15.51 -44.90 27.97
CA PRO A 206 -14.40 -45.80 27.82
C PRO A 206 -14.33 -46.70 29.05
N SER A 207 -14.74 -47.96 28.87
CA SER A 207 -14.56 -49.00 29.89
C SER A 207 -13.07 -49.31 30.01
N TYR A 208 -12.32 -48.50 30.73
CA TYR A 208 -10.98 -48.84 31.17
C TYR A 208 -11.11 -49.76 32.37
N GLU A 209 -11.30 -51.06 32.14
CA GLU A 209 -10.97 -52.05 33.14
C GLU A 209 -9.44 -52.14 33.24
N TRP A 210 -8.93 -51.53 34.28
CA TRP A 210 -7.57 -51.82 34.75
C TRP A 210 -7.56 -53.25 35.32
N ALA A 211 -7.10 -54.23 34.54
CA ALA A 211 -6.77 -55.55 35.08
C ALA A 211 -5.64 -55.35 36.08
N GLY A 212 -5.95 -55.49 37.39
CA GLY A 212 -4.97 -55.58 38.45
C GLY A 212 -4.26 -56.94 38.50
#